data_103aaf43ae622deae4d412c5d9e85661
#
_entry.id   103aaf43ae622deae4d412c5d9e85661
#
_cell.length_a   1.000
_cell.length_b   1.000
_cell.length_c   1.000
_cell.angle_alpha   90.00
_cell.angle_beta   90.00
_cell.angle_gamma   90.00
#
_symmetry.space_group_name_H-M   'P 1'
#
loop_
_entity.id
_entity.type
_entity.pdbx_description
1 polymer ?
#
loop_
_entity_poly.entity_id
_entity_poly.type
_entity_poly.pdbx_seq_one_letter_code
_entity_poly.pdbx_strand_id
1 'polypeptide(L)'
;MSDKSDNSVKLFSYSDDVPKNGRGMLIPPKKAHSFAPQSVKNTGSTRAKKAARFAGVVMAAIAFAVLAAGGYGVALQSSLVATPIVTIVDPTTQTISELEYGAQPALSTQNLFTDTRNAFIDEGLTFIEVDLTKRTLRYFQKGVLVQSAEVFGVGAQGSWWDAPSGLYSVEEKDPRMFTTTGQAYLPHALTFQSNFVIHGWPVYPGGERSGNDFSGGGIKISDADAKALFDEVKQDTPVLIHKSADKPDTFVYEPQVPDLVTKEYFIADISNGTILAASDLDKRVPIASLTKLMTAVVASEKINLDGRIWVASPNFVQSMIPRLSNRASVSIYSLMQVLLLESSNEAAEVLAGEIGRAEFIQEMNAKAIQLGMLDTTFADPSGLDDGNISTLADLYTLTKYIQENKRFIFEITANEIVPNAYIGDEFAELVNFNEIEDMDTFVGGKVGETIAAGKTSISLHRMSFKDQDRILAVILLGAENRTTEIQTLIQYVKARFSR
;
A
#
# COMPACT_ATOMS: atom_id res chain seq x y z
N MET A 1 40.81 17.97 46.02
CA MET A 1 39.52 18.44 46.47
C MET A 1 38.60 18.37 45.27
N SER A 2 38.04 17.23 44.98
CA SER A 2 36.78 16.59 45.43
C SER A 2 35.58 17.48 45.21
N ASP A 3 34.86 17.22 44.14
CA ASP A 3 33.50 16.80 44.35
C ASP A 3 32.99 16.06 43.12
N LYS A 4 32.51 14.83 43.40
CA LYS A 4 31.81 13.95 42.47
C LYS A 4 30.31 14.25 42.61
N SER A 5 29.61 14.55 41.53
CA SER A 5 28.16 14.38 41.50
C SER A 5 27.81 13.22 40.60
N ASP A 6 27.39 12.20 41.24
CA ASP A 6 26.81 10.96 40.76
C ASP A 6 25.41 11.23 40.18
N ASN A 7 25.18 10.92 38.91
CA ASN A 7 23.86 10.89 38.31
C ASN A 7 23.59 9.47 37.78
N SER A 8 23.14 8.63 38.71
CA SER A 8 22.63 7.30 38.41
C SER A 8 21.27 7.39 37.67
N VAL A 9 21.26 6.97 36.42
CA VAL A 9 20.07 6.69 35.67
C VAL A 9 19.42 5.42 36.22
N LYS A 10 18.20 5.53 36.71
CA LYS A 10 17.39 4.39 37.16
C LYS A 10 16.90 3.62 35.92
N LEU A 11 17.44 2.43 35.75
CA LEU A 11 16.89 1.39 34.89
C LEU A 11 15.63 0.81 35.57
N PHE A 12 14.52 0.83 34.84
CA PHE A 12 13.32 0.10 35.24
C PHE A 12 13.55 -1.39 35.03
N SER A 13 13.51 -2.15 36.11
CA SER A 13 13.50 -3.60 36.08
C SER A 13 12.06 -4.10 35.83
N TYR A 14 11.90 -4.91 34.84
CA TYR A 14 10.70 -5.70 34.62
C TYR A 14 10.71 -6.88 35.57
N SER A 15 9.69 -7.05 36.39
CA SER A 15 9.53 -8.18 37.29
C SER A 15 8.81 -9.30 36.56
N ASP A 16 9.49 -10.44 36.48
CA ASP A 16 8.89 -11.72 36.10
C ASP A 16 7.95 -12.19 37.20
N ASP A 17 6.67 -12.32 36.88
CA ASP A 17 5.75 -13.14 37.66
C ASP A 17 5.02 -14.11 36.73
N VAL A 18 5.62 -15.31 36.64
CA VAL A 18 5.00 -16.49 36.05
C VAL A 18 4.47 -17.35 37.21
N PRO A 19 3.18 -17.65 37.30
CA PRO A 19 2.72 -18.65 38.23
C PRO A 19 2.93 -20.05 37.65
N LYS A 20 3.86 -20.78 38.23
CA LYS A 20 3.91 -22.24 38.15
C LYS A 20 2.81 -22.82 39.06
N ASN A 21 1.89 -23.58 38.51
CA ASN A 21 1.38 -24.75 39.19
C ASN A 21 0.73 -25.71 38.20
N GLY A 22 1.47 -26.77 37.89
CA GLY A 22 0.93 -28.00 37.37
C GLY A 22 0.41 -28.85 38.51
N ARG A 23 -0.67 -29.55 38.29
CA ARG A 23 -0.93 -30.89 38.84
C ARG A 23 -2.04 -31.54 38.03
N GLY A 24 -1.65 -32.62 37.41
CA GLY A 24 -2.57 -33.56 36.77
C GLY A 24 -3.54 -34.19 37.79
N MET A 25 -4.69 -34.55 37.37
CA MET A 25 -5.61 -35.37 38.13
C MET A 25 -6.07 -36.56 37.30
N LEU A 26 -5.81 -37.71 37.93
CA LEU A 26 -6.06 -39.07 37.50
C LEU A 26 -7.57 -39.37 37.37
N ILE A 27 -7.87 -40.20 36.41
CA ILE A 27 -9.16 -40.87 36.21
C ILE A 27 -9.26 -42.05 37.19
N PRO A 28 -10.35 -42.26 37.91
CA PRO A 28 -10.64 -43.53 38.54
C PRO A 28 -11.65 -44.36 37.77
N PRO A 29 -11.66 -45.70 37.99
CA PRO A 29 -12.21 -46.68 37.06
C PRO A 29 -13.66 -47.06 37.33
N LYS A 30 -14.21 -47.76 36.35
CA LYS A 30 -15.53 -48.41 36.28
C LYS A 30 -15.83 -49.32 37.47
N LYS A 31 -17.09 -49.32 37.90
CA LYS A 31 -17.73 -50.45 38.56
C LYS A 31 -18.88 -50.98 37.72
N ALA A 32 -18.80 -52.29 37.47
CA ALA A 32 -19.85 -53.09 36.88
C ALA A 32 -20.76 -53.64 37.98
N HIS A 33 -22.02 -53.82 37.71
CA HIS A 33 -22.98 -54.83 38.27
C HIS A 33 -24.31 -54.53 37.59
N SER A 34 -25.17 -55.46 37.31
CA SER A 34 -25.32 -56.90 37.30
C SER A 34 -26.61 -57.23 36.55
N PHE A 35 -26.68 -58.45 36.04
CA PHE A 35 -27.81 -59.04 35.30
C PHE A 35 -29.09 -59.17 36.11
N ALA A 36 -30.25 -59.02 35.42
CA ALA A 36 -31.38 -59.99 35.55
C ALA A 36 -32.34 -59.81 34.36
N PRO A 37 -32.99 -60.92 33.93
CA PRO A 37 -33.64 -60.99 32.62
C PRO A 37 -35.15 -60.92 32.64
N GLN A 38 -35.75 -61.02 31.45
CA GLN A 38 -37.14 -61.25 31.01
C GLN A 38 -37.96 -59.98 30.75
N SER A 39 -38.64 -59.85 29.66
CA SER A 39 -39.55 -60.76 28.97
C SER A 39 -39.72 -60.38 27.49
N VAL A 40 -39.88 -61.39 26.65
CA VAL A 40 -40.25 -61.25 25.23
C VAL A 40 -41.71 -60.82 25.16
N LYS A 41 -41.96 -59.64 24.50
CA LYS A 41 -43.24 -59.33 23.86
C LYS A 41 -43.01 -58.82 22.47
N ASN A 42 -43.51 -59.57 21.54
CA ASN A 42 -43.59 -59.38 20.13
C ASN A 42 -44.28 -58.09 19.76
N THR A 43 -43.58 -57.13 19.07
CA THR A 43 -44.24 -56.05 18.36
C THR A 43 -43.44 -55.67 17.13
N GLY A 44 -43.82 -56.26 16.00
CA GLY A 44 -43.31 -56.01 14.66
C GLY A 44 -43.57 -54.57 14.11
N SER A 45 -43.91 -53.63 15.01
CA SER A 45 -44.24 -52.23 14.60
C SER A 45 -43.18 -51.18 14.91
N THR A 46 -42.21 -51.51 15.74
CA THR A 46 -41.19 -50.51 16.19
C THR A 46 -39.98 -50.37 15.29
N ARG A 47 -39.64 -51.41 14.50
CA ARG A 47 -38.51 -51.35 13.54
C ARG A 47 -38.81 -50.46 12.34
N ALA A 48 -40.02 -50.55 11.80
CA ALA A 48 -40.46 -49.69 10.66
C ALA A 48 -40.53 -48.20 11.07
N LYS A 49 -41.03 -47.90 12.28
CA LYS A 49 -41.07 -46.54 12.80
C LYS A 49 -39.69 -45.99 13.16
N LYS A 50 -38.76 -46.82 13.64
CA LYS A 50 -37.37 -46.39 13.86
C LYS A 50 -36.61 -46.17 12.54
N ALA A 51 -36.80 -47.05 11.54
CA ALA A 51 -36.24 -46.87 10.20
C ALA A 51 -36.77 -45.62 9.50
N ALA A 52 -38.06 -45.34 9.59
CA ALA A 52 -38.66 -44.11 9.03
C ALA A 52 -38.17 -42.83 9.77
N ARG A 53 -38.00 -42.89 11.10
CA ARG A 53 -37.40 -41.78 11.86
C ARG A 53 -35.93 -41.55 11.53
N PHE A 54 -35.17 -42.64 11.36
CA PHE A 54 -33.75 -42.53 10.97
C PHE A 54 -33.61 -42.00 9.54
N ALA A 55 -34.43 -42.48 8.59
CA ALA A 55 -34.47 -41.93 7.24
C ALA A 55 -34.89 -40.47 7.21
N GLY A 56 -35.84 -40.05 8.06
CA GLY A 56 -36.23 -38.67 8.20
C GLY A 56 -35.11 -37.77 8.74
N VAL A 57 -34.33 -38.24 9.73
CA VAL A 57 -33.20 -37.52 10.28
C VAL A 57 -32.05 -37.41 9.27
N VAL A 58 -31.80 -38.50 8.50
CA VAL A 58 -30.77 -38.44 7.44
C VAL A 58 -31.18 -37.51 6.32
N MET A 59 -32.43 -37.53 5.90
CA MET A 59 -32.94 -36.59 4.87
C MET A 59 -32.93 -35.15 5.36
N ALA A 60 -33.26 -34.88 6.61
CA ALA A 60 -33.15 -33.56 7.20
C ALA A 60 -31.71 -33.06 7.31
N ALA A 61 -30.77 -33.98 7.67
CA ALA A 61 -29.33 -33.67 7.69
C ALA A 61 -28.77 -33.37 6.28
N ILE A 62 -29.21 -34.15 5.28
CA ILE A 62 -28.82 -33.88 3.87
C ILE A 62 -29.42 -32.57 3.38
N ALA A 63 -30.69 -32.28 3.65
CA ALA A 63 -31.33 -31.04 3.30
C ALA A 63 -30.64 -29.84 3.98
N PHE A 64 -30.26 -29.95 5.26
CA PHE A 64 -29.51 -28.94 5.98
C PHE A 64 -28.10 -28.76 5.40
N ALA A 65 -27.41 -29.85 5.04
CA ALA A 65 -26.12 -29.77 4.41
C ALA A 65 -26.17 -29.12 3.00
N VAL A 66 -27.21 -29.40 2.22
CA VAL A 66 -27.45 -28.77 0.91
C VAL A 66 -27.79 -27.29 1.07
N LEU A 67 -28.62 -26.92 2.07
CA LEU A 67 -28.94 -25.52 2.37
C LEU A 67 -27.73 -24.78 2.92
N ALA A 68 -26.92 -25.41 3.76
CA ALA A 68 -25.67 -24.82 4.26
C ALA A 68 -24.62 -24.65 3.15
N ALA A 69 -24.48 -25.64 2.26
CA ALA A 69 -23.59 -25.56 1.10
C ALA A 69 -24.08 -24.51 0.09
N GLY A 70 -25.38 -24.44 -0.14
CA GLY A 70 -26.01 -23.41 -0.99
C GLY A 70 -25.87 -22.03 -0.39
N GLY A 71 -26.11 -21.88 0.93
CA GLY A 71 -25.91 -20.62 1.65
C GLY A 71 -24.44 -20.18 1.67
N TYR A 72 -23.50 -21.11 1.83
CA TYR A 72 -22.08 -20.84 1.77
C TYR A 72 -21.63 -20.46 0.34
N GLY A 73 -22.18 -21.16 -0.69
CA GLY A 73 -21.92 -20.81 -2.08
C GLY A 73 -22.45 -19.43 -2.46
N VAL A 74 -23.65 -19.06 -1.99
CA VAL A 74 -24.23 -17.69 -2.19
C VAL A 74 -23.44 -16.66 -1.41
N ALA A 75 -23.01 -16.94 -0.18
CA ALA A 75 -22.17 -16.04 0.62
C ALA A 75 -20.77 -15.85 0.00
N LEU A 76 -20.16 -16.92 -0.54
CA LEU A 76 -18.92 -16.83 -1.29
C LEU A 76 -19.10 -16.03 -2.59
N GLN A 77 -20.19 -16.27 -3.32
CA GLN A 77 -20.46 -15.57 -4.57
C GLN A 77 -20.81 -14.09 -4.32
N SER A 78 -21.50 -13.77 -3.22
CA SER A 78 -21.72 -12.38 -2.82
C SER A 78 -20.44 -11.70 -2.28
N SER A 79 -19.55 -12.43 -1.64
CA SER A 79 -18.25 -11.89 -1.22
C SER A 79 -17.28 -11.68 -2.38
N LEU A 80 -17.44 -12.44 -3.47
CA LEU A 80 -16.66 -12.27 -4.70
C LEU A 80 -17.17 -11.14 -5.60
N VAL A 81 -18.40 -10.66 -5.33
CA VAL A 81 -19.05 -9.55 -6.08
C VAL A 81 -19.24 -8.32 -5.20
N ALA A 82 -18.92 -8.38 -3.90
CA ALA A 82 -19.01 -7.23 -3.04
C ALA A 82 -18.00 -6.18 -3.48
N THR A 83 -18.50 -5.05 -3.98
CA THR A 83 -17.70 -3.84 -4.14
C THR A 83 -17.05 -3.54 -2.79
N PRO A 84 -15.74 -3.28 -2.75
CA PRO A 84 -15.10 -2.93 -1.49
C PRO A 84 -15.73 -1.67 -0.92
N ILE A 85 -16.11 -1.77 0.32
CA ILE A 85 -16.73 -0.69 1.08
C ILE A 85 -15.65 -0.12 1.99
N VAL A 86 -15.35 1.16 1.87
CA VAL A 86 -14.57 1.89 2.87
C VAL A 86 -15.53 2.48 3.87
N THR A 87 -15.43 2.04 5.11
CA THR A 87 -16.22 2.57 6.21
C THR A 87 -15.51 3.79 6.80
N ILE A 88 -16.18 4.93 6.78
CA ILE A 88 -15.69 6.18 7.35
C ILE A 88 -16.56 6.52 8.55
N VAL A 89 -15.91 6.82 9.68
CA VAL A 89 -16.58 7.28 10.88
C VAL A 89 -16.30 8.77 11.05
N ASP A 90 -17.31 9.61 11.02
CA ASP A 90 -17.17 11.03 11.37
C ASP A 90 -16.92 11.14 12.88
N PRO A 91 -15.72 11.57 13.33
CA PRO A 91 -15.37 11.61 14.73
C PRO A 91 -16.15 12.68 15.50
N THR A 92 -16.85 13.57 14.81
CA THR A 92 -17.66 14.64 15.39
C THR A 92 -19.08 14.20 15.65
N THR A 93 -19.70 13.54 14.67
CA THR A 93 -21.11 13.13 14.72
C THR A 93 -21.29 11.66 15.07
N GLN A 94 -20.23 10.85 15.00
CA GLN A 94 -20.24 9.38 15.10
C GLN A 94 -21.09 8.73 13.99
N THR A 95 -21.36 9.46 12.93
CA THR A 95 -22.06 8.93 11.76
C THR A 95 -21.10 8.02 11.00
N ILE A 96 -21.59 6.84 10.64
CA ILE A 96 -20.86 5.87 9.82
C ILE A 96 -21.33 6.07 8.38
N SER A 97 -20.39 6.32 7.48
CA SER A 97 -20.62 6.38 6.04
C SER A 97 -19.87 5.25 5.35
N GLU A 98 -20.56 4.54 4.50
CA GLU A 98 -19.99 3.47 3.69
C GLU A 98 -19.85 3.96 2.25
N LEU A 99 -18.60 4.10 1.80
CA LEU A 99 -18.30 4.42 0.41
C LEU A 99 -18.09 3.12 -0.37
N GLU A 100 -18.99 2.85 -1.28
CA GLU A 100 -18.75 1.83 -2.29
C GLU A 100 -17.76 2.40 -3.32
N TYR A 101 -16.53 1.87 -3.32
CA TYR A 101 -15.70 2.01 -4.49
C TYR A 101 -16.30 1.10 -5.57
N GLY A 102 -16.99 1.67 -6.55
CA GLY A 102 -17.58 0.94 -7.67
C GLY A 102 -16.56 0.02 -8.36
N ALA A 103 -16.96 -0.68 -9.39
CA ALA A 103 -16.18 -1.75 -10.02
C ALA A 103 -14.74 -1.38 -10.45
N GLN A 104 -14.37 -0.09 -10.47
CA GLN A 104 -13.00 0.38 -10.71
C GLN A 104 -12.73 1.77 -10.13
N PRO A 105 -12.63 1.98 -8.83
CA PRO A 105 -12.15 3.24 -8.28
C PRO A 105 -10.61 3.24 -8.26
N ALA A 106 -9.99 3.14 -9.42
CA ALA A 106 -8.56 3.28 -9.52
C ALA A 106 -8.16 4.76 -9.51
N LEU A 107 -6.96 5.09 -9.00
CA LEU A 107 -6.36 6.43 -9.17
C LEU A 107 -6.27 6.85 -10.66
N SER A 108 -6.36 5.88 -11.57
CA SER A 108 -6.49 6.10 -13.01
C SER A 108 -7.86 6.67 -13.43
N THR A 109 -8.90 6.56 -12.60
CA THR A 109 -10.21 7.15 -12.88
C THR A 109 -10.15 8.65 -12.63
N GLN A 110 -10.29 9.44 -13.70
CA GLN A 110 -10.11 10.92 -13.65
C GLN A 110 -10.97 11.61 -12.60
N ASN A 111 -12.13 11.05 -12.28
CA ASN A 111 -13.11 11.69 -11.40
C ASN A 111 -13.13 11.13 -9.97
N LEU A 112 -12.37 10.07 -9.67
CA LEU A 112 -12.43 9.37 -8.38
C LEU A 112 -12.47 10.33 -7.18
N PHE A 113 -11.52 11.26 -7.10
CA PHE A 113 -11.43 12.18 -5.96
C PHE A 113 -12.55 13.22 -5.93
N THR A 114 -13.00 13.65 -7.10
CA THR A 114 -14.15 14.58 -7.21
C THR A 114 -15.44 13.91 -6.78
N ASP A 115 -15.66 12.68 -7.19
CA ASP A 115 -16.83 11.90 -6.86
C ASP A 115 -16.83 11.54 -5.36
N THR A 116 -15.68 11.14 -4.82
CA THR A 116 -15.50 10.90 -3.36
C THR A 116 -15.80 12.16 -2.55
N ARG A 117 -15.26 13.32 -2.94
CA ARG A 117 -15.55 14.59 -2.28
C ARG A 117 -17.05 14.92 -2.30
N ASN A 118 -17.69 14.76 -3.46
CA ASN A 118 -19.12 15.06 -3.59
C ASN A 118 -19.95 14.12 -2.71
N ALA A 119 -19.63 12.82 -2.68
CA ALA A 119 -20.28 11.87 -1.79
C ALA A 119 -20.14 12.29 -0.31
N PHE A 120 -18.94 12.72 0.12
CA PHE A 120 -18.74 13.20 1.50
C PHE A 120 -19.57 14.45 1.83
N ILE A 121 -19.74 15.36 0.87
CA ILE A 121 -20.59 16.53 1.04
C ILE A 121 -22.06 16.13 1.15
N ASP A 122 -22.53 15.29 0.25
CA ASP A 122 -23.94 14.84 0.18
C ASP A 122 -24.34 14.03 1.42
N GLU A 123 -23.41 13.23 1.96
CA GLU A 123 -23.62 12.48 3.20
C GLU A 123 -23.43 13.31 4.47
N GLY A 124 -23.03 14.56 4.35
CA GLY A 124 -22.84 15.45 5.48
C GLY A 124 -21.64 15.10 6.36
N LEU A 125 -20.56 14.58 5.80
CA LEU A 125 -19.35 14.24 6.55
C LEU A 125 -18.54 15.47 6.96
N THR A 126 -17.79 15.29 8.05
CA THR A 126 -16.73 16.22 8.48
C THR A 126 -15.39 15.70 7.95
N PHE A 127 -14.72 16.45 7.10
CA PHE A 127 -13.47 16.02 6.48
C PHE A 127 -12.59 17.19 6.03
N ILE A 128 -11.31 16.89 5.79
CA ILE A 128 -10.34 17.79 5.16
C ILE A 128 -10.17 17.37 3.71
N GLU A 129 -10.21 18.30 2.77
CA GLU A 129 -9.83 18.11 1.38
C GLU A 129 -8.58 18.92 1.06
N VAL A 130 -7.62 18.32 0.37
CA VAL A 130 -6.42 19.00 -0.14
C VAL A 130 -6.28 18.76 -1.63
N ASP A 131 -6.40 19.80 -2.43
CA ASP A 131 -6.06 19.77 -3.84
C ASP A 131 -4.60 20.24 -4.01
N LEU A 132 -3.71 19.30 -4.24
CA LEU A 132 -2.27 19.56 -4.36
C LEU A 132 -1.92 20.38 -5.60
N THR A 133 -2.68 20.26 -6.68
CA THR A 133 -2.49 21.01 -7.92
C THR A 133 -2.92 22.46 -7.76
N LYS A 134 -4.13 22.67 -7.22
CA LYS A 134 -4.67 24.02 -6.99
C LYS A 134 -4.11 24.69 -5.75
N ARG A 135 -3.29 23.98 -4.99
CA ARG A 135 -2.71 24.49 -3.75
C ARG A 135 -3.77 25.02 -2.78
N THR A 136 -4.82 24.25 -2.58
CA THR A 136 -5.94 24.63 -1.72
C THR A 136 -6.26 23.52 -0.74
N LEU A 137 -6.40 23.90 0.54
CA LEU A 137 -6.95 23.05 1.59
C LEU A 137 -8.34 23.55 1.94
N ARG A 138 -9.31 22.66 2.09
CA ARG A 138 -10.68 22.94 2.51
C ARG A 138 -11.08 22.05 3.67
N TYR A 139 -11.71 22.62 4.66
CA TYR A 139 -12.27 21.87 5.78
C TYR A 139 -13.79 22.00 5.77
N PHE A 140 -14.43 20.86 5.78
CA PHE A 140 -15.88 20.72 5.78
C PHE A 140 -16.34 20.19 7.13
N GLN A 141 -17.40 20.78 7.67
CA GLN A 141 -18.13 20.22 8.83
C GLN A 141 -19.55 19.90 8.39
N LYS A 142 -19.97 18.64 8.57
CA LYS A 142 -21.28 18.15 8.16
C LYS A 142 -21.62 18.50 6.70
N GLY A 143 -20.68 18.30 5.80
CA GLY A 143 -20.81 18.62 4.37
C GLY A 143 -20.73 20.13 4.03
N VAL A 144 -20.61 21.02 5.03
CA VAL A 144 -20.55 22.47 4.80
C VAL A 144 -19.11 22.95 4.88
N LEU A 145 -18.67 23.71 3.88
CA LEU A 145 -17.35 24.33 3.88
C LEU A 145 -17.25 25.40 4.98
N VAL A 146 -16.34 25.19 5.96
CA VAL A 146 -16.14 26.12 7.08
C VAL A 146 -14.81 26.85 7.04
N GLN A 147 -13.79 26.28 6.40
CA GLN A 147 -12.47 26.90 6.24
C GLN A 147 -11.88 26.59 4.87
N SER A 148 -11.23 27.56 4.26
CA SER A 148 -10.41 27.38 3.06
C SER A 148 -9.06 28.07 3.28
N ALA A 149 -7.96 27.37 3.00
CA ALA A 149 -6.60 27.84 3.19
C ALA A 149 -5.75 27.63 1.94
N GLU A 150 -4.81 28.52 1.70
CA GLU A 150 -3.81 28.35 0.67
C GLU A 150 -2.70 27.41 1.15
N VAL A 151 -2.25 26.52 0.27
CA VAL A 151 -1.15 25.59 0.51
C VAL A 151 0.15 26.15 -0.08
N PHE A 152 1.08 26.54 0.78
CA PHE A 152 2.36 27.13 0.41
C PHE A 152 3.45 26.11 0.07
N GLY A 153 3.32 24.87 0.52
CA GLY A 153 4.27 23.80 0.27
C GLY A 153 3.67 22.41 0.43
N VAL A 154 4.09 21.45 -0.41
CA VAL A 154 3.59 20.06 -0.41
C VAL A 154 4.70 19.02 -0.54
N GLY A 155 5.94 19.43 -0.35
CA GLY A 155 7.11 18.61 -0.67
C GLY A 155 7.58 18.81 -2.12
N ALA A 156 8.72 18.26 -2.45
CA ALA A 156 9.21 18.29 -3.82
C ALA A 156 8.51 17.20 -4.64
N GLN A 157 7.91 17.61 -5.73
CA GLN A 157 7.17 16.71 -6.61
C GLN A 157 8.03 15.50 -7.04
N GLY A 158 7.52 14.31 -6.81
CA GLY A 158 8.15 13.06 -7.17
C GLY A 158 9.22 12.57 -6.18
N SER A 159 9.56 13.35 -5.15
CA SER A 159 10.45 12.91 -4.06
C SER A 159 9.73 11.96 -3.09
N TRP A 160 10.46 11.35 -2.18
CA TRP A 160 9.86 10.51 -1.14
C TRP A 160 9.00 11.32 -0.14
N TRP A 161 9.22 12.63 -0.03
CA TRP A 161 8.43 13.56 0.80
C TRP A 161 7.37 14.35 0.00
N ASP A 162 7.09 13.98 -1.26
CA ASP A 162 5.93 14.48 -1.99
C ASP A 162 4.64 13.98 -1.30
N ALA A 163 3.70 14.90 -1.03
CA ALA A 163 2.48 14.55 -0.32
C ALA A 163 1.67 13.50 -1.10
N PRO A 164 1.32 12.36 -0.47
CA PRO A 164 0.64 11.28 -1.16
C PRO A 164 -0.82 11.61 -1.42
N SER A 165 -1.31 11.31 -2.62
CA SER A 165 -2.75 11.32 -2.91
C SER A 165 -3.44 10.09 -2.31
N GLY A 166 -4.66 10.26 -1.82
CA GLY A 166 -5.43 9.17 -1.22
C GLY A 166 -6.45 9.67 -0.22
N LEU A 167 -7.13 8.71 0.41
CA LEU A 167 -8.02 8.92 1.53
C LEU A 167 -7.35 8.44 2.81
N TYR A 168 -7.13 9.34 3.73
CA TYR A 168 -6.45 9.15 5.00
C TYR A 168 -7.36 9.58 6.15
N SER A 169 -6.86 9.52 7.37
CA SER A 169 -7.47 10.14 8.56
C SER A 169 -6.40 10.83 9.40
N VAL A 170 -6.82 11.78 10.23
CA VAL A 170 -5.92 12.42 11.19
C VAL A 170 -5.52 11.41 12.26
N GLU A 171 -4.28 10.96 12.23
CA GLU A 171 -3.72 9.96 13.16
C GLU A 171 -3.33 10.59 14.50
N GLU A 172 -2.70 11.75 14.47
CA GLU A 172 -2.17 12.43 15.65
C GLU A 172 -2.23 13.95 15.49
N LYS A 173 -2.31 14.63 16.63
CA LYS A 173 -2.26 16.10 16.73
C LYS A 173 -1.15 16.51 17.68
N ASP A 174 -0.18 17.28 17.18
CA ASP A 174 0.91 17.84 18.00
C ASP A 174 0.98 19.36 17.80
N PRO A 175 0.87 20.17 18.87
CA PRO A 175 0.93 21.63 18.74
C PRO A 175 2.31 22.12 18.26
N ARG A 176 3.36 21.31 18.39
CA ARG A 176 4.73 21.66 18.00
C ARG A 176 5.58 20.44 17.67
N MET A 177 5.20 19.70 16.67
CA MET A 177 5.90 18.50 16.23
C MET A 177 7.33 18.84 15.77
N PHE A 178 8.31 18.04 16.16
CA PHE A 178 9.67 18.12 15.62
C PHE A 178 9.81 17.13 14.46
N THR A 179 10.21 17.62 13.29
CA THR A 179 10.54 16.76 12.15
C THR A 179 12.05 16.64 11.98
N THR A 180 12.51 15.41 11.73
CA THR A 180 13.91 15.16 11.36
C THR A 180 14.19 15.62 9.93
N THR A 181 13.17 15.69 9.07
CA THR A 181 13.27 16.27 7.73
C THR A 181 13.50 17.76 7.84
N GLY A 182 14.73 18.19 7.55
CA GLY A 182 15.15 19.57 7.68
C GLY A 182 15.29 20.08 9.11
N GLN A 183 15.15 19.24 10.12
CA GLN A 183 15.35 19.54 11.54
C GLN A 183 14.61 20.78 12.02
N ALA A 184 13.32 20.83 11.78
CA ALA A 184 12.46 21.97 12.11
C ALA A 184 11.28 21.55 12.99
N TYR A 185 10.70 22.54 13.68
CA TYR A 185 9.42 22.39 14.37
C TYR A 185 8.28 22.76 13.42
N LEU A 186 7.25 21.92 13.38
CA LEU A 186 6.03 22.08 12.62
C LEU A 186 4.91 22.53 13.56
N PRO A 187 4.49 23.80 13.54
CA PRO A 187 3.42 24.28 14.42
C PRO A 187 2.06 23.70 14.03
N HIS A 188 1.24 23.35 15.02
CA HIS A 188 -0.14 22.87 14.85
C HIS A 188 -0.24 21.71 13.86
N ALA A 189 0.58 20.71 14.05
CA ALA A 189 0.73 19.56 13.19
C ALA A 189 -0.44 18.58 13.31
N LEU A 190 -1.02 18.20 12.18
CA LEU A 190 -2.01 17.14 12.02
C LEU A 190 -1.38 16.05 11.18
N THR A 191 -0.95 14.96 11.79
CA THR A 191 -0.41 13.79 11.09
C THR A 191 -1.53 13.01 10.44
N PHE A 192 -1.44 12.73 9.16
CA PHE A 192 -2.44 11.96 8.43
C PHE A 192 -1.89 10.66 7.82
N GLN A 193 -0.58 10.54 7.72
CA GLN A 193 0.08 9.33 7.24
C GLN A 193 1.55 9.32 7.72
N SER A 194 1.79 8.78 8.90
CA SER A 194 3.13 8.64 9.51
C SER A 194 4.01 9.89 9.42
N ASN A 195 4.76 10.06 8.33
CA ASN A 195 5.68 11.20 8.12
C ASN A 195 5.01 12.40 7.42
N PHE A 196 3.73 12.28 7.02
CA PHE A 196 3.04 13.34 6.29
C PHE A 196 2.08 14.09 7.21
N VAL A 197 2.22 15.41 7.20
CA VAL A 197 1.64 16.29 8.21
C VAL A 197 1.05 17.53 7.55
N ILE A 198 -0.12 17.98 7.97
CA ILE A 198 -0.63 19.32 7.69
C ILE A 198 -0.18 20.23 8.82
N HIS A 199 0.46 21.36 8.53
CA HIS A 199 1.08 22.19 9.56
C HIS A 199 1.24 23.66 9.15
N GLY A 200 1.50 24.50 10.14
CA GLY A 200 1.89 25.88 9.93
C GLY A 200 3.31 26.04 9.39
N TRP A 201 3.85 27.25 9.47
CA TRP A 201 5.16 27.56 8.91
C TRP A 201 6.30 26.91 9.73
N PRO A 202 7.15 26.06 9.15
CA PRO A 202 8.24 25.43 9.90
C PRO A 202 9.19 26.42 10.53
N VAL A 203 9.65 26.13 11.75
CA VAL A 203 10.56 26.97 12.52
C VAL A 203 11.77 26.15 12.95
N TYR A 204 12.97 26.62 12.63
CA TYR A 204 14.22 25.98 13.06
C TYR A 204 14.44 26.10 14.57
N PRO A 205 15.29 25.26 15.19
CA PRO A 205 15.57 25.35 16.60
C PRO A 205 16.07 26.70 17.09
N GLY A 206 16.71 27.48 16.20
CA GLY A 206 17.13 28.86 16.44
C GLY A 206 16.02 29.90 16.43
N GLY A 207 14.78 29.54 16.12
CA GLY A 207 13.64 30.44 16.05
C GLY A 207 13.41 31.07 14.66
N GLU A 208 14.26 30.79 13.69
CA GLU A 208 14.10 31.29 12.33
C GLU A 208 13.03 30.50 11.60
N ARG A 209 12.21 31.18 10.79
CA ARG A 209 11.24 30.55 9.90
C ARG A 209 11.94 29.96 8.68
N SER A 210 11.44 28.83 8.19
CA SER A 210 11.93 28.24 6.94
C SER A 210 11.62 29.14 5.73
N GLY A 211 12.39 28.96 4.66
CA GLY A 211 12.09 29.58 3.36
C GLY A 211 10.77 29.06 2.74
N ASN A 212 10.36 29.75 1.68
CA ASN A 212 9.12 29.41 0.97
C ASN A 212 9.16 27.99 0.40
N ASP A 213 10.31 27.56 -0.10
CA ASP A 213 10.48 26.30 -0.81
C ASP A 213 10.56 25.07 0.12
N PHE A 214 10.67 25.29 1.44
CA PHE A 214 10.74 24.21 2.41
C PHE A 214 9.38 23.96 3.08
N SER A 215 8.86 22.74 2.96
CA SER A 215 7.58 22.33 3.56
C SER A 215 7.73 21.47 4.82
N GLY A 216 8.94 21.12 5.23
CA GLY A 216 9.15 20.26 6.40
C GLY A 216 8.73 18.80 6.18
N GLY A 217 8.46 18.40 4.94
CA GLY A 217 7.99 17.04 4.61
C GLY A 217 6.47 16.89 4.65
N GLY A 218 5.72 18.00 4.66
CA GLY A 218 4.26 17.98 4.77
C GLY A 218 3.55 19.04 3.94
N ILE A 219 2.27 19.23 4.23
CA ILE A 219 1.40 20.23 3.61
C ILE A 219 1.45 21.51 4.46
N LYS A 220 2.15 22.49 3.97
CA LYS A 220 2.36 23.77 4.66
C LYS A 220 1.25 24.76 4.31
N ILE A 221 0.57 25.27 5.35
CA ILE A 221 -0.43 26.35 5.28
C ILE A 221 0.01 27.52 6.16
N SER A 222 -0.77 28.59 6.23
CA SER A 222 -0.48 29.70 7.13
C SER A 222 -0.58 29.27 8.60
N ASP A 223 0.17 29.94 9.51
CA ASP A 223 0.09 29.64 10.95
C ASP A 223 -1.33 29.87 11.51
N ALA A 224 -2.01 30.87 11.00
CA ALA A 224 -3.38 31.18 11.42
C ALA A 224 -4.35 30.08 10.99
N ASP A 225 -4.24 29.62 9.73
CA ASP A 225 -5.07 28.56 9.21
C ASP A 225 -4.76 27.21 9.87
N ALA A 226 -3.47 26.93 10.11
CA ALA A 226 -3.03 25.71 10.79
C ALA A 226 -3.57 25.67 12.21
N LYS A 227 -3.52 26.78 12.93
CA LYS A 227 -4.07 26.89 14.29
C LYS A 227 -5.57 26.71 14.31
N ALA A 228 -6.30 27.38 13.41
CA ALA A 228 -7.75 27.27 13.33
C ALA A 228 -8.18 25.83 13.02
N LEU A 229 -7.51 25.19 12.05
CA LEU A 229 -7.77 23.81 11.69
C LEU A 229 -7.44 22.86 12.84
N PHE A 230 -6.31 23.08 13.52
CA PHE A 230 -5.87 22.27 14.66
C PHE A 230 -6.87 22.33 15.84
N ASP A 231 -7.43 23.50 16.11
CA ASP A 231 -8.38 23.67 17.22
C ASP A 231 -9.70 22.93 16.96
N GLU A 232 -10.15 22.86 15.70
CA GLU A 232 -11.45 22.29 15.32
C GLU A 232 -11.42 20.80 14.95
N VAL A 233 -10.33 20.36 14.28
CA VAL A 233 -10.22 19.00 13.76
C VAL A 233 -9.99 18.00 14.90
N LYS A 234 -10.68 16.86 14.84
CA LYS A 234 -10.48 15.74 15.76
C LYS A 234 -9.58 14.68 15.15
N GLN A 235 -9.02 13.81 16.00
CA GLN A 235 -8.43 12.57 15.57
C GLN A 235 -9.47 11.74 14.81
N ASP A 236 -9.05 10.93 13.87
CA ASP A 236 -9.84 10.13 12.94
C ASP A 236 -10.68 10.95 11.94
N THR A 237 -10.54 12.29 11.89
CA THR A 237 -11.17 13.08 10.83
C THR A 237 -10.60 12.66 9.46
N PRO A 238 -11.46 12.29 8.48
CA PRO A 238 -11.02 11.92 7.13
C PRO A 238 -10.26 13.04 6.43
N VAL A 239 -9.21 12.67 5.70
CA VAL A 239 -8.35 13.58 4.92
C VAL A 239 -8.28 13.08 3.49
N LEU A 240 -8.93 13.78 2.58
CA LEU A 240 -8.92 13.48 1.14
C LEU A 240 -7.88 14.33 0.44
N ILE A 241 -6.84 13.72 -0.08
CA ILE A 241 -5.74 14.40 -0.78
C ILE A 241 -5.71 13.98 -2.24
N HIS A 242 -5.71 14.93 -3.14
CA HIS A 242 -5.69 14.63 -4.57
C HIS A 242 -4.89 15.66 -5.39
N LYS A 243 -4.57 15.27 -6.61
CA LYS A 243 -4.01 16.16 -7.64
C LYS A 243 -5.08 16.32 -8.71
N SER A 244 -5.66 17.53 -8.83
CA SER A 244 -6.56 17.82 -9.94
C SER A 244 -5.77 18.02 -11.23
N ALA A 245 -6.39 17.73 -12.37
CA ALA A 245 -5.77 17.99 -13.65
C ALA A 245 -5.71 19.51 -13.90
N ASP A 246 -4.52 20.04 -14.23
CA ASP A 246 -4.36 21.44 -14.61
C ASP A 246 -5.01 21.75 -15.96
N LYS A 247 -4.90 20.81 -16.87
CA LYS A 247 -5.49 20.88 -18.21
C LYS A 247 -5.98 19.50 -18.63
N PRO A 248 -7.11 19.41 -19.37
CA PRO A 248 -7.52 18.15 -19.95
C PRO A 248 -6.45 17.67 -20.93
N ASP A 249 -6.03 16.43 -20.80
CA ASP A 249 -5.19 15.78 -21.78
C ASP A 249 -6.04 15.46 -23.02
N THR A 250 -5.69 16.05 -24.16
CA THR A 250 -6.39 15.83 -25.43
C THR A 250 -5.66 14.87 -26.36
N PHE A 251 -4.62 14.20 -25.84
CA PHE A 251 -3.86 13.24 -26.63
C PHE A 251 -4.69 11.97 -26.86
N VAL A 252 -4.88 11.62 -28.13
CA VAL A 252 -5.69 10.46 -28.54
C VAL A 252 -4.81 9.46 -29.26
N TYR A 253 -4.92 8.20 -28.85
CA TYR A 253 -4.26 7.05 -29.48
C TYR A 253 -5.28 6.21 -30.27
N GLU A 254 -4.81 5.57 -31.32
CA GLU A 254 -5.57 4.54 -32.03
C GLU A 254 -5.00 3.16 -31.67
N PRO A 255 -5.61 2.42 -30.72
CA PRO A 255 -5.10 1.14 -30.26
C PRO A 255 -5.09 0.09 -31.38
N GLN A 256 -4.03 -0.69 -31.45
CA GLN A 256 -3.92 -1.88 -32.31
C GLN A 256 -3.18 -2.97 -31.54
N VAL A 257 -3.39 -4.23 -31.94
CA VAL A 257 -2.77 -5.38 -31.28
C VAL A 257 -1.33 -5.57 -31.76
N PRO A 258 -0.31 -5.57 -30.89
CA PRO A 258 1.05 -5.95 -31.23
C PRO A 258 1.18 -7.48 -31.36
N ASP A 259 2.17 -7.93 -32.14
CA ASP A 259 2.51 -9.36 -32.23
C ASP A 259 3.52 -9.72 -31.11
N LEU A 260 3.00 -10.35 -30.06
CA LEU A 260 3.76 -10.72 -28.87
C LEU A 260 3.58 -12.19 -28.52
N VAL A 261 4.62 -12.80 -27.94
CA VAL A 261 4.59 -14.16 -27.39
C VAL A 261 3.95 -14.16 -25.99
N THR A 262 4.23 -13.15 -25.20
CA THR A 262 3.65 -12.97 -23.85
C THR A 262 2.16 -12.78 -23.92
N LYS A 263 1.44 -13.54 -23.10
CA LYS A 263 -0.02 -13.50 -23.05
C LYS A 263 -0.55 -12.31 -22.26
N GLU A 264 0.16 -11.89 -21.22
CA GLU A 264 -0.25 -10.82 -20.33
C GLU A 264 0.65 -9.61 -20.52
N TYR A 265 0.22 -8.67 -21.32
CA TYR A 265 0.94 -7.45 -21.65
C TYR A 265 0.06 -6.22 -21.59
N PHE A 266 0.69 -5.10 -21.31
CA PHE A 266 0.03 -3.81 -21.21
C PHE A 266 0.98 -2.70 -21.60
N ILE A 267 0.51 -1.72 -22.37
CA ILE A 267 1.20 -0.45 -22.59
C ILE A 267 0.17 0.69 -22.61
N ALA A 268 0.43 1.72 -21.82
CA ALA A 268 -0.44 2.89 -21.73
C ALA A 268 0.36 4.17 -21.47
N ASP A 269 -0.23 5.30 -21.85
CA ASP A 269 0.22 6.62 -21.44
C ASP A 269 -0.15 6.87 -19.98
N ILE A 270 0.87 7.10 -19.15
CA ILE A 270 0.66 7.24 -17.70
C ILE A 270 -0.03 8.56 -17.33
N SER A 271 0.10 9.59 -18.17
CA SER A 271 -0.43 10.92 -17.88
C SER A 271 -1.96 11.00 -18.05
N ASN A 272 -2.51 10.31 -19.07
CA ASN A 272 -3.94 10.36 -19.38
C ASN A 272 -4.65 9.02 -19.27
N GLY A 273 -3.92 7.93 -18.95
CA GLY A 273 -4.50 6.61 -18.81
C GLY A 273 -4.91 5.92 -20.11
N THR A 274 -4.55 6.46 -21.27
CA THR A 274 -4.91 5.86 -22.55
C THR A 274 -4.13 4.57 -22.78
N ILE A 275 -4.84 3.47 -22.89
CA ILE A 275 -4.28 2.16 -23.20
C ILE A 275 -3.97 2.10 -24.69
N LEU A 276 -2.73 1.82 -25.04
CA LEU A 276 -2.25 1.71 -26.44
C LEU A 276 -2.32 0.29 -26.95
N ALA A 277 -2.06 -0.68 -26.09
CA ALA A 277 -2.29 -2.11 -26.30
C ALA A 277 -2.35 -2.82 -24.96
N ALA A 278 -3.22 -3.82 -24.87
CA ALA A 278 -3.32 -4.65 -23.67
C ALA A 278 -3.90 -6.02 -24.00
N SER A 279 -3.59 -7.01 -23.18
CA SER A 279 -4.29 -8.28 -23.08
C SER A 279 -5.43 -8.22 -22.07
N ASP A 280 -5.75 -9.31 -21.40
CA ASP A 280 -6.76 -9.38 -20.34
C ASP A 280 -6.32 -8.56 -19.11
N LEU A 281 -6.99 -7.44 -18.86
CA LEU A 281 -6.63 -6.48 -17.81
C LEU A 281 -6.84 -7.02 -16.39
N ASP A 282 -7.82 -7.92 -16.24
CA ASP A 282 -8.33 -8.35 -14.94
C ASP A 282 -7.82 -9.73 -14.52
N LYS A 283 -6.99 -10.35 -15.36
CA LYS A 283 -6.43 -11.66 -15.06
C LYS A 283 -5.46 -11.60 -13.86
N ARG A 284 -5.82 -12.31 -12.82
CA ARG A 284 -5.03 -12.42 -11.58
C ARG A 284 -3.90 -13.42 -11.75
N VAL A 285 -2.67 -12.99 -11.56
CA VAL A 285 -1.46 -13.83 -11.67
C VAL A 285 -0.45 -13.48 -10.57
N PRO A 286 0.46 -14.40 -10.21
CA PRO A 286 1.59 -14.10 -9.35
C PRO A 286 2.50 -13.04 -10.00
N ILE A 287 3.01 -12.10 -9.18
CA ILE A 287 3.74 -10.93 -9.68
C ILE A 287 5.23 -10.92 -9.32
N ALA A 288 5.68 -11.88 -8.56
CA ALA A 288 7.07 -11.97 -8.09
C ALA A 288 7.56 -10.64 -7.46
N SER A 289 8.80 -10.24 -7.71
CA SER A 289 9.42 -9.05 -7.12
C SER A 289 8.84 -7.71 -7.56
N LEU A 290 7.80 -7.66 -8.41
CA LEU A 290 7.03 -6.43 -8.59
C LEU A 290 6.37 -6.00 -7.27
N THR A 291 6.11 -6.93 -6.37
CA THR A 291 5.70 -6.72 -4.97
C THR A 291 6.53 -5.65 -4.26
N LYS A 292 7.85 -5.59 -4.55
CA LYS A 292 8.76 -4.64 -3.91
C LYS A 292 8.46 -3.17 -4.24
N LEU A 293 7.70 -2.90 -5.28
CA LEU A 293 7.19 -1.55 -5.53
C LEU A 293 6.21 -1.13 -4.43
N MET A 294 5.27 -2.00 -4.04
CA MET A 294 4.38 -1.72 -2.91
C MET A 294 5.15 -1.67 -1.59
N THR A 295 6.13 -2.54 -1.40
CA THR A 295 7.03 -2.48 -0.23
C THR A 295 7.74 -1.14 -0.13
N ALA A 296 8.25 -0.62 -1.25
CA ALA A 296 8.90 0.69 -1.30
C ALA A 296 7.91 1.82 -0.99
N VAL A 297 6.69 1.76 -1.52
CA VAL A 297 5.63 2.74 -1.23
C VAL A 297 5.32 2.74 0.27
N VAL A 298 4.99 1.59 0.85
CA VAL A 298 4.64 1.49 2.27
C VAL A 298 5.81 1.90 3.17
N ALA A 299 7.03 1.46 2.86
CA ALA A 299 8.22 1.90 3.60
C ALA A 299 8.38 3.42 3.56
N SER A 300 8.22 4.05 2.38
CA SER A 300 8.34 5.51 2.26
C SER A 300 7.24 6.30 2.97
N GLU A 301 6.12 5.68 3.26
CA GLU A 301 4.98 6.33 3.91
C GLU A 301 4.92 6.07 5.41
N LYS A 302 5.44 4.93 5.87
CA LYS A 302 5.34 4.50 7.27
C LYS A 302 6.66 4.60 8.04
N ILE A 303 7.80 4.67 7.36
CA ILE A 303 9.12 4.68 7.97
C ILE A 303 9.85 5.97 7.59
N ASN A 304 10.57 6.56 8.54
CA ASN A 304 11.40 7.72 8.24
C ASN A 304 12.65 7.29 7.47
N LEU A 305 12.71 7.58 6.17
CA LEU A 305 13.81 7.16 5.29
C LEU A 305 15.17 7.81 5.65
N ASP A 306 15.20 8.90 6.43
CA ASP A 306 16.44 9.49 6.95
C ASP A 306 17.01 8.68 8.14
N GLY A 307 16.26 7.71 8.63
CA GLY A 307 16.63 6.88 9.77
C GLY A 307 17.65 5.79 9.44
N ARG A 308 18.05 5.09 10.49
CA ARG A 308 18.89 3.89 10.41
C ARG A 308 18.21 2.74 11.15
N ILE A 309 18.37 1.55 10.63
CA ILE A 309 17.78 0.33 11.18
C ILE A 309 18.87 -0.68 11.53
N TRP A 310 18.64 -1.46 12.57
CA TRP A 310 19.50 -2.57 12.94
C TRP A 310 19.00 -3.86 12.29
N VAL A 311 19.84 -4.46 11.43
CA VAL A 311 19.52 -5.71 10.76
C VAL A 311 19.47 -6.85 11.78
N ALA A 312 18.30 -7.47 11.93
CA ALA A 312 18.11 -8.64 12.80
C ALA A 312 18.26 -9.95 12.01
N SER A 313 18.84 -10.95 12.65
CA SER A 313 19.07 -12.27 12.05
C SER A 313 17.82 -12.96 11.47
N PRO A 314 16.62 -12.84 12.09
CA PRO A 314 15.40 -13.48 11.58
C PRO A 314 14.92 -12.92 10.24
N ASN A 315 15.46 -11.78 9.79
CA ASN A 315 15.04 -11.13 8.55
C ASN A 315 15.77 -11.68 7.31
N PHE A 316 16.73 -12.59 7.50
CA PHE A 316 17.44 -13.15 6.36
C PHE A 316 16.60 -14.14 5.60
N VAL A 317 16.43 -13.87 4.32
CA VAL A 317 15.83 -14.73 3.31
C VAL A 317 16.79 -14.82 2.13
N GLN A 318 16.61 -15.79 1.25
CA GLN A 318 17.46 -15.94 0.10
C GLN A 318 17.37 -14.72 -0.84
N SER A 319 18.46 -14.01 -1.03
CA SER A 319 18.66 -12.96 -2.03
C SER A 319 19.68 -13.38 -3.08
N MET A 320 19.59 -12.86 -4.30
CA MET A 320 20.57 -13.15 -5.35
C MET A 320 21.96 -12.62 -4.97
N ILE A 321 22.01 -11.42 -4.41
CA ILE A 321 23.23 -10.79 -3.88
C ILE A 321 22.98 -10.51 -2.39
N PRO A 322 23.53 -11.32 -1.47
CA PRO A 322 23.47 -11.04 -0.04
C PRO A 322 24.30 -9.80 0.31
N ARG A 323 23.66 -8.77 0.86
CA ARG A 323 24.30 -7.49 1.23
C ARG A 323 24.29 -7.21 2.72
N LEU A 324 23.35 -7.82 3.45
CA LEU A 324 23.08 -7.44 4.82
C LEU A 324 23.78 -8.38 5.80
N SER A 325 24.40 -7.79 6.81
CA SER A 325 25.05 -8.52 7.89
C SER A 325 24.24 -8.39 9.18
N ASN A 326 24.15 -9.46 9.96
CA ASN A 326 23.48 -9.44 11.24
C ASN A 326 24.09 -8.37 12.16
N ARG A 327 23.22 -7.60 12.83
CA ARG A 327 23.58 -6.47 13.70
C ARG A 327 24.29 -5.30 13.00
N ALA A 328 24.26 -5.25 11.67
CA ALA A 328 24.66 -4.04 10.98
C ALA A 328 23.63 -2.93 11.20
N SER A 329 24.10 -1.70 11.35
CA SER A 329 23.23 -0.52 11.29
C SER A 329 23.29 0.02 9.87
N VAL A 330 22.16 0.03 9.17
CA VAL A 330 22.06 0.40 7.75
C VAL A 330 21.08 1.56 7.61
N SER A 331 21.40 2.50 6.72
CA SER A 331 20.48 3.57 6.35
C SER A 331 19.24 2.97 5.68
N ILE A 332 18.06 3.42 6.05
CA ILE A 332 16.79 2.94 5.47
C ILE A 332 16.74 3.29 3.98
N TYR A 333 17.24 4.46 3.59
CA TYR A 333 17.33 4.82 2.17
C TYR A 333 18.29 3.91 1.39
N SER A 334 19.41 3.50 1.98
CA SER A 334 20.32 2.52 1.35
C SER A 334 19.65 1.16 1.21
N LEU A 335 18.78 0.75 2.15
CA LEU A 335 17.94 -0.44 1.98
C LEU A 335 16.97 -0.30 0.82
N MET A 336 16.41 0.88 0.58
CA MET A 336 15.56 1.15 -0.59
C MET A 336 16.35 0.99 -1.89
N GLN A 337 17.60 1.41 -1.94
CA GLN A 337 18.46 1.21 -3.12
C GLN A 337 18.69 -0.27 -3.40
N VAL A 338 19.09 -1.04 -2.40
CA VAL A 338 19.31 -2.50 -2.52
C VAL A 338 18.01 -3.24 -2.88
N LEU A 339 16.89 -2.84 -2.26
CA LEU A 339 15.55 -3.37 -2.55
C LEU A 339 15.19 -3.19 -4.03
N LEU A 340 15.39 -1.99 -4.54
CA LEU A 340 14.90 -1.58 -5.85
C LEU A 340 15.87 -1.95 -6.97
N LEU A 341 17.19 -1.75 -6.81
CA LEU A 341 18.19 -2.06 -7.82
C LEU A 341 18.45 -3.56 -7.92
N GLU A 342 18.85 -4.20 -6.82
CA GLU A 342 19.23 -5.61 -6.77
C GLU A 342 18.07 -6.55 -6.43
N SER A 343 16.87 -5.99 -6.29
CA SER A 343 15.70 -6.79 -5.93
C SER A 343 15.89 -7.60 -4.64
N SER A 344 16.57 -7.05 -3.63
CA SER A 344 16.95 -7.77 -2.41
C SER A 344 15.71 -8.17 -1.60
N ASN A 345 15.59 -9.47 -1.34
CA ASN A 345 14.55 -10.01 -0.46
C ASN A 345 14.87 -9.69 1.02
N GLU A 346 16.16 -9.69 1.37
CA GLU A 346 16.62 -9.31 2.71
C GLU A 346 16.22 -7.87 3.05
N ALA A 347 16.42 -6.94 2.13
CA ALA A 347 16.04 -5.54 2.34
C ALA A 347 14.51 -5.39 2.53
N ALA A 348 13.71 -6.15 1.78
CA ALA A 348 12.26 -6.17 1.95
C ALA A 348 11.84 -6.62 3.35
N GLU A 349 12.42 -7.72 3.84
CA GLU A 349 12.09 -8.25 5.16
C GLU A 349 12.62 -7.35 6.30
N VAL A 350 13.78 -6.71 6.14
CA VAL A 350 14.31 -5.76 7.13
C VAL A 350 13.40 -4.54 7.23
N LEU A 351 12.98 -3.95 6.11
CA LEU A 351 12.04 -2.83 6.09
C LEU A 351 10.70 -3.21 6.73
N ALA A 352 10.17 -4.40 6.40
CA ALA A 352 8.94 -4.88 7.00
C ALA A 352 9.07 -5.13 8.50
N GLY A 353 10.25 -5.53 8.96
CA GLY A 353 10.53 -5.75 10.38
C GLY A 353 10.49 -4.49 11.24
N GLU A 354 10.67 -3.29 10.65
CA GLU A 354 10.72 -2.02 11.40
C GLU A 354 9.41 -1.69 12.12
N ILE A 355 8.29 -1.94 11.47
CA ILE A 355 6.95 -1.77 12.07
C ILE A 355 6.28 -3.09 12.43
N GLY A 356 6.98 -4.23 12.23
CA GLY A 356 6.44 -5.56 12.40
C GLY A 356 5.95 -6.16 11.09
N ARG A 357 6.52 -7.32 10.71
CA ARG A 357 6.26 -7.98 9.42
C ARG A 357 4.77 -8.19 9.12
N ALA A 358 4.00 -8.62 10.09
CA ALA A 358 2.56 -8.87 9.90
C ALA A 358 1.79 -7.56 9.68
N GLU A 359 2.12 -6.53 10.44
CA GLU A 359 1.53 -5.19 10.29
C GLU A 359 1.93 -4.57 8.95
N PHE A 360 3.19 -4.71 8.54
CA PHE A 360 3.65 -4.21 7.25
C PHE A 360 2.87 -4.83 6.08
N ILE A 361 2.63 -6.15 6.11
CA ILE A 361 1.83 -6.83 5.08
C ILE A 361 0.37 -6.34 5.11
N GLN A 362 -0.19 -6.10 6.30
CA GLN A 362 -1.53 -5.49 6.41
C GLN A 362 -1.55 -4.10 5.78
N GLU A 363 -0.53 -3.28 6.01
CA GLU A 363 -0.41 -1.95 5.38
C GLU A 363 -0.24 -2.02 3.86
N MET A 364 0.48 -3.02 3.33
CA MET A 364 0.55 -3.24 1.87
C MET A 364 -0.83 -3.52 1.29
N ASN A 365 -1.61 -4.39 1.93
CA ASN A 365 -2.97 -4.71 1.48
C ASN A 365 -3.93 -3.53 1.69
N ALA A 366 -3.82 -2.82 2.81
CA ALA A 366 -4.59 -1.60 3.04
C ALA A 366 -4.29 -0.53 1.98
N LYS A 367 -3.02 -0.35 1.64
CA LYS A 367 -2.60 0.57 0.58
C LYS A 367 -3.14 0.14 -0.78
N ALA A 368 -3.15 -1.15 -1.11
CA ALA A 368 -3.77 -1.66 -2.33
C ALA A 368 -5.24 -1.25 -2.41
N ILE A 369 -6.00 -1.45 -1.34
CA ILE A 369 -7.41 -1.03 -1.26
C ILE A 369 -7.55 0.49 -1.42
N GLN A 370 -6.72 1.28 -0.73
CA GLN A 370 -6.72 2.74 -0.83
C GLN A 370 -6.47 3.25 -2.26
N LEU A 371 -5.67 2.50 -3.03
CA LEU A 371 -5.39 2.81 -4.43
C LEU A 371 -6.45 2.25 -5.40
N GLY A 372 -7.41 1.46 -4.92
CA GLY A 372 -8.40 0.78 -5.75
C GLY A 372 -7.87 -0.46 -6.47
N MET A 373 -6.80 -1.06 -5.97
CA MET A 373 -6.21 -2.30 -6.48
C MET A 373 -6.94 -3.51 -5.87
N LEU A 374 -8.14 -3.79 -6.33
CA LEU A 374 -9.08 -4.70 -5.68
C LEU A 374 -8.80 -6.18 -5.95
N ASP A 375 -8.11 -6.45 -7.03
CA ASP A 375 -7.69 -7.79 -7.44
C ASP A 375 -6.24 -8.11 -7.03
N THR A 376 -5.69 -7.28 -6.14
CA THR A 376 -4.32 -7.43 -5.63
C THR A 376 -4.32 -7.92 -4.19
N THR A 377 -3.41 -8.87 -3.91
CA THR A 377 -3.15 -9.38 -2.56
C THR A 377 -1.65 -9.51 -2.37
N PHE A 378 -1.15 -9.08 -1.21
CA PHE A 378 0.23 -9.24 -0.79
C PHE A 378 0.31 -10.22 0.37
N ALA A 379 1.12 -11.28 0.21
CA ALA A 379 1.37 -12.34 1.20
C ALA A 379 2.73 -12.16 1.91
N ASP A 380 3.69 -11.53 1.24
CA ASP A 380 5.00 -11.18 1.80
C ASP A 380 5.52 -9.85 1.21
N PRO A 381 6.54 -9.23 1.81
CA PRO A 381 7.08 -7.95 1.32
C PRO A 381 8.07 -8.12 0.16
N SER A 382 8.51 -9.33 -0.16
CA SER A 382 9.58 -9.60 -1.12
C SER A 382 9.09 -10.06 -2.50
N GLY A 383 7.94 -10.68 -2.57
CA GLY A 383 7.39 -11.32 -3.76
C GLY A 383 7.87 -12.76 -3.97
N LEU A 384 8.42 -13.40 -2.91
CA LEU A 384 8.78 -14.82 -2.95
C LEU A 384 7.57 -15.74 -2.82
N ASP A 385 6.55 -15.30 -2.08
CA ASP A 385 5.31 -16.04 -1.91
C ASP A 385 4.43 -15.89 -3.15
N ASP A 386 3.99 -17.01 -3.72
CA ASP A 386 3.10 -17.04 -4.89
C ASP A 386 1.72 -16.43 -4.61
N GLY A 387 1.38 -16.19 -3.35
CA GLY A 387 0.21 -15.45 -2.90
C GLY A 387 0.29 -13.93 -3.14
N ASN A 388 1.43 -13.41 -3.58
CA ASN A 388 1.51 -12.04 -4.11
C ASN A 388 0.92 -12.03 -5.51
N ILE A 389 -0.35 -11.69 -5.61
CA ILE A 389 -1.16 -11.77 -6.81
C ILE A 389 -1.65 -10.36 -7.19
N SER A 390 -1.66 -10.06 -8.49
CA SER A 390 -2.23 -8.81 -9.01
C SER A 390 -2.71 -8.99 -10.45
N THR A 391 -3.18 -7.89 -11.05
CA THR A 391 -3.64 -7.78 -12.44
C THR A 391 -2.88 -6.69 -13.18
N LEU A 392 -2.98 -6.66 -14.50
CA LEU A 392 -2.40 -5.57 -15.30
C LEU A 392 -3.01 -4.20 -14.93
N ALA A 393 -4.31 -4.14 -14.69
CA ALA A 393 -5.01 -2.92 -14.29
C ALA A 393 -4.52 -2.39 -12.94
N ASP A 394 -4.41 -3.28 -11.93
CA ASP A 394 -3.96 -2.90 -10.60
C ASP A 394 -2.48 -2.49 -10.59
N LEU A 395 -1.63 -3.22 -11.31
CA LEU A 395 -0.22 -2.86 -11.44
C LEU A 395 -0.03 -1.52 -12.16
N TYR A 396 -0.85 -1.23 -13.15
CA TYR A 396 -0.85 0.10 -13.78
C TYR A 396 -1.24 1.20 -12.78
N THR A 397 -2.25 0.94 -11.97
CA THR A 397 -2.68 1.86 -10.90
C THR A 397 -1.54 2.15 -9.91
N LEU A 398 -0.83 1.11 -9.45
CA LEU A 398 0.36 1.26 -8.61
C LEU A 398 1.46 2.05 -9.32
N THR A 399 1.72 1.73 -10.58
CA THR A 399 2.73 2.40 -11.40
C THR A 399 2.44 3.89 -11.55
N LYS A 400 1.19 4.23 -11.84
CA LYS A 400 0.74 5.61 -11.93
C LYS A 400 0.88 6.35 -10.60
N TYR A 401 0.44 5.72 -9.50
CA TYR A 401 0.61 6.29 -8.17
C TYR A 401 2.08 6.61 -7.86
N ILE A 402 2.99 5.66 -8.12
CA ILE A 402 4.42 5.86 -7.89
C ILE A 402 4.94 7.02 -8.74
N GLN A 403 4.61 7.04 -10.02
CA GLN A 403 5.07 8.09 -10.93
C GLN A 403 4.60 9.49 -10.52
N GLU A 404 3.39 9.60 -10.02
CA GLU A 404 2.78 10.88 -9.66
C GLU A 404 3.12 11.34 -8.24
N ASN A 405 3.36 10.40 -7.30
CA ASN A 405 3.49 10.71 -5.87
C ASN A 405 4.81 10.27 -5.25
N LYS A 406 5.49 9.27 -5.82
CA LYS A 406 6.71 8.64 -5.28
C LYS A 406 7.75 8.37 -6.37
N ARG A 407 7.88 9.30 -7.32
CA ARG A 407 8.73 9.13 -8.51
C ARG A 407 10.17 8.76 -8.18
N PHE A 408 10.69 9.17 -7.02
CA PHE A 408 12.03 8.78 -6.55
C PHE A 408 12.26 7.25 -6.58
N ILE A 409 11.19 6.44 -6.43
CA ILE A 409 11.27 4.98 -6.52
C ILE A 409 11.73 4.55 -7.91
N PHE A 410 11.19 5.17 -8.96
CA PHE A 410 11.61 4.90 -10.33
C PHE A 410 12.95 5.58 -10.66
N GLU A 411 13.23 6.75 -10.12
CA GLU A 411 14.53 7.41 -10.26
C GLU A 411 15.66 6.55 -9.70
N ILE A 412 15.48 5.90 -8.54
CA ILE A 412 16.44 4.90 -8.04
C ILE A 412 16.63 3.77 -9.05
N THR A 413 15.58 3.20 -9.61
CA THR A 413 15.68 2.09 -10.56
C THR A 413 16.26 2.50 -11.91
N ALA A 414 16.30 3.78 -12.22
CA ALA A 414 16.97 4.35 -13.40
C ALA A 414 18.45 4.72 -13.14
N ASN A 415 19.00 4.41 -11.96
CA ASN A 415 20.30 4.88 -11.49
C ASN A 415 20.39 6.41 -11.35
N GLU A 416 19.26 7.11 -11.33
CA GLU A 416 19.21 8.53 -11.04
C GLU A 416 19.18 8.72 -9.52
N ILE A 417 20.36 8.69 -8.89
CA ILE A 417 20.48 8.89 -7.45
C ILE A 417 20.28 10.38 -7.16
N VAL A 418 19.19 10.69 -6.48
CA VAL A 418 19.00 12.04 -5.92
C VAL A 418 20.02 12.23 -4.80
N PRO A 419 20.96 13.19 -4.93
CA PRO A 419 21.91 13.46 -3.87
C PRO A 419 21.14 13.86 -2.61
N ASN A 420 21.18 13.02 -1.58
CA ASN A 420 20.67 13.37 -0.27
C ASN A 420 21.87 13.57 0.68
N ALA A 421 21.86 14.65 1.44
CA ALA A 421 22.92 15.01 2.38
C ALA A 421 23.11 13.94 3.49
N TYR A 422 22.18 13.03 3.65
CA TYR A 422 22.16 11.98 4.69
C TYR A 422 22.53 10.58 4.17
N ILE A 423 22.83 10.42 2.87
CA ILE A 423 23.13 9.12 2.29
C ILE A 423 24.64 9.00 2.12
N GLY A 424 25.26 8.12 2.91
CA GLY A 424 26.56 7.58 2.61
C GLY A 424 26.41 6.44 1.58
N ASP A 425 27.42 6.23 0.75
CA ASP A 425 27.56 5.04 -0.11
C ASP A 425 27.80 3.80 0.76
N GLU A 426 26.72 3.28 1.41
CA GLU A 426 26.86 2.13 2.31
C GLU A 426 27.05 0.82 1.54
N PHE A 427 26.57 0.78 0.31
CA PHE A 427 26.72 -0.37 -0.58
C PHE A 427 27.45 0.07 -1.86
N ALA A 428 28.68 -0.39 -2.00
CA ALA A 428 29.45 -0.17 -3.22
C ALA A 428 28.94 -1.08 -4.36
N GLU A 429 29.02 -0.58 -5.58
CA GLU A 429 28.83 -1.36 -6.81
C GLU A 429 27.47 -2.11 -6.85
N LEU A 430 26.37 -1.39 -6.61
CA LEU A 430 25.03 -1.96 -6.76
C LEU A 430 24.76 -2.32 -8.23
N VAL A 431 24.24 -3.54 -8.44
CA VAL A 431 23.87 -4.03 -9.75
C VAL A 431 22.41 -3.69 -10.02
N ASN A 432 22.14 -2.98 -11.09
CA ASN A 432 20.76 -2.68 -11.49
C ASN A 432 20.17 -3.81 -12.34
N PHE A 433 19.29 -4.63 -11.76
CA PHE A 433 18.60 -5.70 -12.47
C PHE A 433 17.44 -5.21 -13.35
N ASN A 434 17.10 -3.93 -13.28
CA ASN A 434 15.97 -3.36 -14.01
C ASN A 434 16.35 -2.73 -15.34
N GLU A 435 17.64 -2.58 -15.61
CA GLU A 435 18.12 -2.04 -16.89
C GLU A 435 17.65 -2.89 -18.05
N ILE A 436 17.23 -2.20 -19.11
CA ILE A 436 16.83 -2.79 -20.37
C ILE A 436 17.91 -2.42 -21.39
N GLU A 437 18.62 -3.41 -21.88
CA GLU A 437 19.69 -3.21 -22.85
C GLU A 437 19.20 -2.44 -24.08
N ASP A 438 20.00 -1.50 -24.58
CA ASP A 438 19.77 -0.70 -25.78
C ASP A 438 18.48 0.14 -25.75
N MET A 439 18.05 0.61 -24.57
CA MET A 439 16.84 1.43 -24.47
C MET A 439 17.05 2.80 -23.82
N ASP A 440 17.43 3.78 -24.63
CA ASP A 440 17.60 5.19 -24.21
C ASP A 440 16.30 5.83 -23.67
N THR A 441 15.16 5.18 -23.92
CA THR A 441 13.83 5.69 -23.46
C THR A 441 13.51 5.32 -22.02
N PHE A 442 14.24 4.37 -21.42
CA PHE A 442 13.96 3.87 -20.08
C PHE A 442 14.16 4.96 -19.01
N VAL A 443 13.15 5.15 -18.17
CA VAL A 443 13.14 6.14 -17.07
C VAL A 443 12.79 5.53 -15.71
N GLY A 444 12.87 4.22 -15.62
CA GLY A 444 12.66 3.47 -14.38
C GLY A 444 11.76 2.25 -14.54
N GLY A 445 11.82 1.34 -13.59
CA GLY A 445 11.01 0.13 -13.63
C GLY A 445 11.36 -0.87 -12.55
N LYS A 446 10.72 -2.02 -12.58
CA LYS A 446 11.01 -3.16 -11.69
C LYS A 446 10.84 -4.47 -12.43
N VAL A 447 11.77 -5.38 -12.25
CA VAL A 447 11.68 -6.76 -12.75
C VAL A 447 11.42 -7.74 -11.62
N GLY A 448 10.81 -8.87 -11.96
CA GLY A 448 10.59 -9.98 -11.05
C GLY A 448 10.64 -11.31 -11.77
N GLU A 449 10.96 -12.38 -11.04
CA GLU A 449 10.95 -13.75 -11.56
C GLU A 449 10.78 -14.75 -10.44
N THR A 450 9.80 -15.63 -10.56
CA THR A 450 9.64 -16.86 -9.79
C THR A 450 9.15 -17.98 -10.72
N ILE A 451 9.16 -19.21 -10.25
CA ILE A 451 8.65 -20.34 -11.06
C ILE A 451 7.17 -20.13 -11.40
N ALA A 452 6.37 -19.64 -10.45
CA ALA A 452 4.93 -19.45 -10.63
C ALA A 452 4.59 -18.23 -11.49
N ALA A 453 5.31 -17.12 -11.31
CA ALA A 453 5.06 -15.87 -12.03
C ALA A 453 5.69 -15.84 -13.44
N GLY A 454 6.72 -16.66 -13.70
CA GLY A 454 7.58 -16.46 -14.85
C GLY A 454 8.33 -15.13 -14.74
N LYS A 455 8.77 -14.58 -15.87
CA LYS A 455 9.42 -13.27 -15.88
C LYS A 455 8.38 -12.16 -15.93
N THR A 456 8.44 -11.25 -14.97
CA THR A 456 7.54 -10.09 -14.86
C THR A 456 8.34 -8.79 -14.96
N SER A 457 7.73 -7.74 -15.49
CA SER A 457 8.32 -6.40 -15.52
C SER A 457 7.29 -5.30 -15.53
N ILE A 458 7.63 -4.20 -14.88
CA ILE A 458 7.05 -2.87 -15.09
C ILE A 458 8.20 -1.99 -15.55
N SER A 459 8.04 -1.27 -16.64
CA SER A 459 9.03 -0.30 -17.12
C SER A 459 8.36 0.96 -17.64
N LEU A 460 8.98 2.10 -17.37
CA LEU A 460 8.57 3.40 -17.86
C LEU A 460 9.49 3.85 -18.97
N HIS A 461 8.91 4.39 -20.03
CA HIS A 461 9.64 4.83 -21.21
C HIS A 461 9.22 6.23 -21.62
N ARG A 462 10.20 7.13 -21.74
CA ARG A 462 9.97 8.46 -22.28
C ARG A 462 10.01 8.41 -23.80
N MET A 463 8.95 8.84 -24.42
CA MET A 463 8.82 8.85 -25.87
C MET A 463 8.31 10.20 -26.36
N SER A 464 8.89 10.69 -27.44
CA SER A 464 8.45 11.93 -28.10
C SER A 464 7.40 11.62 -29.17
N PHE A 465 6.26 12.26 -29.06
CA PHE A 465 5.15 12.19 -30.02
C PHE A 465 4.88 13.59 -30.56
N LYS A 466 5.19 13.82 -31.84
CA LYS A 466 5.12 15.16 -32.42
C LYS A 466 5.94 16.14 -31.55
N ASP A 467 5.29 17.11 -30.93
CA ASP A 467 5.93 18.14 -30.12
C ASP A 467 5.81 17.88 -28.59
N GLN A 468 5.44 16.67 -28.18
CA GLN A 468 5.20 16.32 -26.78
C GLN A 468 5.97 15.08 -26.35
N ASP A 469 6.65 15.16 -25.20
CA ASP A 469 7.20 14.01 -24.53
C ASP A 469 6.13 13.37 -23.65
N ARG A 470 5.98 12.04 -23.78
CA ARG A 470 5.04 11.23 -23.02
C ARG A 470 5.79 10.15 -22.28
N ILE A 471 5.32 9.78 -21.11
CA ILE A 471 5.83 8.62 -20.37
C ILE A 471 4.82 7.49 -20.54
N LEU A 472 5.30 6.38 -21.11
CA LEU A 472 4.52 5.18 -21.28
C LEU A 472 4.91 4.17 -20.21
N ALA A 473 3.90 3.54 -19.60
CA ALA A 473 4.08 2.37 -18.74
C ALA A 473 3.93 1.10 -19.56
N VAL A 474 4.91 0.23 -19.50
CA VAL A 474 4.88 -1.11 -20.10
C VAL A 474 4.90 -2.14 -18.98
N ILE A 475 3.93 -3.06 -18.99
CA ILE A 475 3.82 -4.14 -18.00
C ILE A 475 3.77 -5.48 -18.75
N LEU A 476 4.61 -6.42 -18.32
CA LEU A 476 4.64 -7.80 -18.81
C LEU A 476 4.54 -8.76 -17.64
N LEU A 477 3.66 -9.76 -17.75
CA LEU A 477 3.53 -10.83 -16.75
C LEU A 477 3.68 -12.18 -17.45
N GLY A 478 4.60 -13.01 -16.96
CA GLY A 478 4.91 -14.30 -17.54
C GLY A 478 5.64 -14.25 -18.89
N ALA A 479 6.46 -13.23 -19.11
CA ALA A 479 7.21 -13.05 -20.34
C ALA A 479 8.29 -14.15 -20.53
N GLU A 480 8.55 -14.54 -21.77
CA GLU A 480 9.68 -15.38 -22.09
C GLU A 480 10.99 -14.58 -22.15
N ASN A 481 10.94 -13.43 -22.83
CA ASN A 481 12.04 -12.49 -22.93
C ASN A 481 11.56 -11.04 -22.75
N ARG A 482 11.75 -10.49 -21.54
CA ARG A 482 11.32 -9.13 -21.17
C ARG A 482 11.84 -8.07 -22.14
N THR A 483 13.16 -8.09 -22.42
CA THR A 483 13.81 -7.08 -23.25
C THR A 483 13.22 -7.04 -24.66
N THR A 484 13.18 -8.19 -25.32
CA THR A 484 12.64 -8.28 -26.68
C THR A 484 11.16 -7.85 -26.77
N GLU A 485 10.37 -8.25 -25.79
CA GLU A 485 8.93 -7.95 -25.81
C GLU A 485 8.63 -6.49 -25.46
N ILE A 486 9.37 -5.90 -24.53
CA ILE A 486 9.30 -4.45 -24.28
C ILE A 486 9.72 -3.67 -25.53
N GLN A 487 10.81 -4.08 -26.19
CA GLN A 487 11.27 -3.45 -27.43
C GLN A 487 10.20 -3.56 -28.54
N THR A 488 9.53 -4.71 -28.66
CA THR A 488 8.45 -4.92 -29.60
C THR A 488 7.27 -3.98 -29.33
N LEU A 489 6.84 -3.83 -28.07
CA LEU A 489 5.79 -2.89 -27.67
C LEU A 489 6.15 -1.44 -27.96
N ILE A 490 7.39 -1.03 -27.64
CA ILE A 490 7.87 0.32 -27.91
C ILE A 490 7.96 0.58 -29.43
N GLN A 491 8.43 -0.38 -30.21
CA GLN A 491 8.46 -0.26 -31.67
C GLN A 491 7.06 -0.19 -32.27
N TYR A 492 6.13 -1.02 -31.77
CA TYR A 492 4.73 -0.97 -32.14
C TYR A 492 4.15 0.43 -31.93
N VAL A 493 4.35 1.03 -30.76
CA VAL A 493 3.88 2.37 -30.47
C VAL A 493 4.55 3.42 -31.37
N LYS A 494 5.86 3.35 -31.57
CA LYS A 494 6.57 4.24 -32.50
C LYS A 494 6.01 4.16 -33.91
N ALA A 495 5.76 2.97 -34.42
CA ALA A 495 5.24 2.78 -35.76
C ALA A 495 3.81 3.33 -35.96
N ARG A 496 3.00 3.33 -34.92
CA ARG A 496 1.56 3.67 -34.98
C ARG A 496 1.25 5.10 -34.58
N PHE A 497 1.96 5.65 -33.62
CA PHE A 497 1.59 6.92 -32.97
C PHE A 497 2.63 8.05 -33.13
N SER A 498 3.81 7.77 -33.70
CA SER A 498 4.85 8.79 -33.91
C SER A 498 4.75 9.55 -35.25
N ARG A 499 3.63 9.44 -35.96
CA ARG A 499 3.43 10.13 -37.23
C ARG A 499 2.80 11.52 -37.09
#